data_99285df95d711bd152848dd9a963214e
#
_entry.id   99285df95d711bd152848dd9a963214e
#
_cell.length_a   1.000
_cell.length_b   1.000
_cell.length_c   1.000
_cell.angle_alpha   90.00
_cell.angle_beta   90.00
_cell.angle_gamma   90.00
#
_symmetry.space_group_name_H-M   'P 1'
#
loop_
_entity.id
_entity.type
_entity.pdbx_description
1 polymer ?
#
loop_
_entity_poly.entity_id
_entity_poly.type
_entity_poly.pdbx_seq_one_letter_code
_entity_poly.pdbx_strand_id
1 'polypeptide(L)'
;MYKSVFVEPGTGGWGVGLTLTPTEKRNKVVSVTGGGIHPVAQQIADLTGAEAWDGFKNQIPEDEMICAVIDCGGTARIGVYPMKRIPTVDILPSSPSGPLAKHITEDIFVSGVKPGNIKLTDEKNIVPTEKPQATEEVTEEKFEETYAKAKEAHAQENAKKDSFLVKFSRGIGGVMGVFYQSGRDAVDMLLKNIIPFMAFISMMIGIINYTGIGDLIAKVLSPLAGSLPGMIVLSLICSIPILSPILGPGA
;
A
#
# COMPACT_ATOMS: atom_id res chain seq x y z
N MET A 1 -17.27 18.60 -20.73
CA MET A 1 -18.20 17.55 -21.16
C MET A 1 -17.55 16.23 -20.85
N TYR A 2 -18.16 15.42 -19.99
CA TYR A 2 -17.60 14.14 -19.58
C TYR A 2 -17.69 13.10 -20.72
N LYS A 3 -16.71 12.19 -20.77
CA LYS A 3 -16.66 11.07 -21.70
C LYS A 3 -16.70 9.76 -20.92
N SER A 4 -17.16 8.69 -21.57
CA SER A 4 -17.13 7.36 -20.98
C SER A 4 -15.84 6.63 -21.35
N VAL A 5 -15.34 5.79 -20.44
CA VAL A 5 -14.23 4.88 -20.70
C VAL A 5 -14.66 3.46 -20.38
N PHE A 6 -14.12 2.53 -21.15
CA PHE A 6 -14.20 1.10 -20.87
C PHE A 6 -12.85 0.63 -20.35
N VAL A 7 -12.89 -0.04 -19.20
CA VAL A 7 -11.71 -0.58 -18.51
C VAL A 7 -11.73 -2.09 -18.65
N GLU A 8 -10.84 -2.64 -19.47
CA GLU A 8 -10.70 -4.08 -19.71
C GLU A 8 -9.87 -4.74 -18.59
N PRO A 9 -10.14 -6.01 -18.23
CA PRO A 9 -9.24 -6.75 -17.36
C PRO A 9 -7.86 -6.90 -18.01
N GLY A 10 -6.81 -6.81 -17.19
CA GLY A 10 -5.45 -7.05 -17.66
C GLY A 10 -5.10 -8.53 -17.69
N THR A 11 -3.86 -8.83 -18.09
CA THR A 11 -3.36 -10.21 -18.17
C THR A 11 -3.40 -10.88 -16.80
N GLY A 12 -4.14 -11.99 -16.67
CA GLY A 12 -4.36 -12.70 -15.42
C GLY A 12 -5.36 -12.03 -14.47
N GLY A 13 -5.99 -10.93 -14.90
CA GLY A 13 -7.06 -10.26 -14.17
C GLY A 13 -8.40 -10.96 -14.28
N TRP A 14 -9.36 -10.48 -13.51
CA TRP A 14 -10.73 -11.01 -13.41
C TRP A 14 -11.74 -9.90 -13.79
N GLY A 15 -12.91 -10.30 -14.27
CA GLY A 15 -14.02 -9.44 -14.67
C GLY A 15 -14.19 -9.38 -16.19
N VAL A 16 -15.32 -8.83 -16.63
CA VAL A 16 -15.65 -8.65 -18.06
C VAL A 16 -15.31 -7.23 -18.56
N GLY A 17 -14.86 -6.36 -17.65
CA GLY A 17 -14.60 -4.96 -17.88
C GLY A 17 -15.68 -4.07 -17.28
N LEU A 18 -15.34 -2.79 -17.07
CA LEU A 18 -16.23 -1.79 -16.50
C LEU A 18 -16.35 -0.57 -17.42
N THR A 19 -17.56 -0.13 -17.68
CA THR A 19 -17.80 1.18 -18.31
C THR A 19 -17.95 2.23 -17.21
N LEU A 20 -17.09 3.23 -17.22
CA LEU A 20 -17.08 4.31 -16.24
C LEU A 20 -17.51 5.61 -16.93
N THR A 21 -18.62 6.18 -16.46
CA THR A 21 -19.16 7.43 -17.01
C THR A 21 -19.32 8.44 -15.89
N PRO A 22 -18.55 9.54 -15.89
CA PRO A 22 -18.72 10.61 -14.91
C PRO A 22 -20.05 11.34 -15.09
N THR A 23 -20.54 11.86 -13.96
CA THR A 23 -21.69 12.77 -13.91
C THR A 23 -21.29 14.04 -13.16
N GLU A 24 -22.12 15.05 -13.13
CA GLU A 24 -21.83 16.28 -12.37
C GLU A 24 -21.61 16.01 -10.88
N LYS A 25 -22.31 15.03 -10.32
CA LYS A 25 -22.17 14.63 -8.92
C LYS A 25 -21.05 13.63 -8.70
N ARG A 26 -20.93 12.62 -9.58
CA ARG A 26 -19.93 11.55 -9.50
C ARG A 26 -18.82 11.83 -10.50
N ASN A 27 -17.80 12.57 -10.10
CA ASN A 27 -16.71 13.01 -10.97
C ASN A 27 -15.31 12.78 -10.38
N LYS A 28 -15.18 11.97 -9.32
CA LYS A 28 -13.90 11.67 -8.67
C LYS A 28 -13.44 10.24 -8.96
N VAL A 29 -12.22 10.09 -9.46
CA VAL A 29 -11.51 8.81 -9.58
C VAL A 29 -10.57 8.70 -8.39
N VAL A 30 -10.86 7.82 -7.44
CA VAL A 30 -10.16 7.76 -6.16
C VAL A 30 -9.08 6.69 -6.19
N SER A 31 -7.82 7.12 -6.06
CA SER A 31 -6.65 6.22 -5.95
C SER A 31 -6.45 5.82 -4.48
N VAL A 32 -6.49 4.52 -4.19
CA VAL A 32 -6.33 3.93 -2.85
C VAL A 32 -5.19 2.92 -2.89
N THR A 33 -4.02 3.37 -3.35
CA THR A 33 -2.84 2.52 -3.58
C THR A 33 -1.69 2.80 -2.61
N GLY A 34 -1.85 3.76 -1.68
CA GLY A 34 -0.81 4.12 -0.71
C GLY A 34 0.37 4.92 -1.28
N GLY A 35 0.51 4.98 -2.60
CA GLY A 35 1.58 5.72 -3.30
C GLY A 35 1.16 7.07 -3.90
N GLY A 36 -0.01 7.60 -3.51
CA GLY A 36 -0.60 8.79 -4.13
C GLY A 36 -1.50 8.41 -5.32
N ILE A 37 -1.63 9.32 -6.30
CA ILE A 37 -2.47 9.06 -7.47
C ILE A 37 -1.74 8.09 -8.42
N HIS A 38 -2.29 6.89 -8.57
CA HIS A 38 -1.72 5.87 -9.46
C HIS A 38 -1.95 6.25 -10.95
N PRO A 39 -1.02 5.90 -11.88
CA PRO A 39 -1.17 6.20 -13.31
C PRO A 39 -2.47 5.72 -13.94
N VAL A 40 -3.02 4.58 -13.51
CA VAL A 40 -4.33 4.07 -13.95
C VAL A 40 -5.46 5.03 -13.54
N ALA A 41 -5.44 5.54 -12.29
CA ALA A 41 -6.43 6.49 -11.81
C ALA A 41 -6.33 7.83 -12.56
N GLN A 42 -5.11 8.31 -12.77
CA GLN A 42 -4.86 9.53 -13.54
C GLN A 42 -5.36 9.40 -14.98
N GLN A 43 -5.09 8.29 -15.64
CA GLN A 43 -5.51 8.07 -17.02
C GLN A 43 -7.04 7.97 -17.16
N ILE A 44 -7.72 7.29 -16.23
CA ILE A 44 -9.20 7.27 -16.21
C ILE A 44 -9.73 8.70 -16.10
N ALA A 45 -9.17 9.51 -15.20
CA ALA A 45 -9.56 10.89 -15.01
C ALA A 45 -9.31 11.74 -16.26
N ASP A 46 -8.12 11.65 -16.85
CA ASP A 46 -7.75 12.41 -18.05
C ASP A 46 -8.65 12.08 -19.26
N LEU A 47 -8.96 10.81 -19.46
CA LEU A 47 -9.81 10.36 -20.58
C LEU A 47 -11.28 10.73 -20.38
N THR A 48 -11.75 10.69 -19.13
CA THR A 48 -13.16 10.96 -18.82
C THR A 48 -13.46 12.44 -18.60
N GLY A 49 -12.45 13.26 -18.30
CA GLY A 49 -12.61 14.64 -17.85
C GLY A 49 -12.99 14.74 -16.36
N ALA A 50 -12.82 13.66 -15.62
CA ALA A 50 -13.01 13.59 -14.18
C ALA A 50 -11.76 14.07 -13.43
N GLU A 51 -11.81 14.12 -12.11
CA GLU A 51 -10.69 14.50 -11.27
C GLU A 51 -10.10 13.28 -10.55
N ALA A 52 -8.78 13.10 -10.68
CA ALA A 52 -8.06 12.07 -9.93
C ALA A 52 -7.79 12.54 -8.50
N TRP A 53 -8.00 11.67 -7.52
CA TRP A 53 -7.95 12.01 -6.10
C TRP A 53 -7.18 10.96 -5.29
N ASP A 54 -6.36 11.42 -4.34
CA ASP A 54 -5.62 10.55 -3.43
C ASP A 54 -6.49 10.24 -2.20
N GLY A 55 -7.07 9.05 -2.18
CA GLY A 55 -7.96 8.58 -1.13
C GLY A 55 -7.29 8.31 0.23
N PHE A 56 -5.95 8.28 0.29
CA PHE A 56 -5.22 8.19 1.56
C PHE A 56 -5.06 9.54 2.25
N LYS A 57 -4.95 10.62 1.48
CA LYS A 57 -4.75 11.96 2.05
C LYS A 57 -6.05 12.66 2.37
N ASN A 58 -7.08 12.36 1.59
CA ASN A 58 -8.33 13.10 1.66
C ASN A 58 -9.51 12.15 1.60
N GLN A 59 -10.43 12.27 2.57
CA GLN A 59 -11.70 11.56 2.53
C GLN A 59 -12.63 12.23 1.53
N ILE A 60 -13.33 11.42 0.75
CA ILE A 60 -14.33 11.87 -0.23
C ILE A 60 -15.63 11.13 0.05
N PRO A 61 -16.77 11.81 -0.06
CA PRO A 61 -18.09 11.18 -0.02
C PRO A 61 -18.20 10.10 -1.10
N GLU A 62 -18.75 8.95 -0.74
CA GLU A 62 -18.89 7.79 -1.63
C GLU A 62 -19.75 8.09 -2.86
N ASP A 63 -20.68 9.01 -2.72
CA ASP A 63 -21.58 9.45 -3.78
C ASP A 63 -20.93 10.38 -4.83
N GLU A 64 -19.70 10.84 -4.57
CA GLU A 64 -18.90 11.60 -5.54
C GLU A 64 -17.93 10.71 -6.33
N MET A 65 -17.72 9.45 -5.91
CA MET A 65 -16.80 8.53 -6.54
C MET A 65 -17.37 7.94 -7.83
N ILE A 66 -16.63 8.01 -8.93
CA ILE A 66 -16.89 7.23 -10.15
C ILE A 66 -16.43 5.81 -9.95
N CYS A 67 -15.19 5.67 -9.48
CA CYS A 67 -14.57 4.39 -9.16
C CYS A 67 -13.47 4.56 -8.11
N ALA A 68 -13.13 3.45 -7.47
CA ALA A 68 -11.96 3.30 -6.63
C ALA A 68 -10.89 2.49 -7.38
N VAL A 69 -9.68 3.03 -7.49
CA VAL A 69 -8.51 2.31 -8.02
C VAL A 69 -7.69 1.81 -6.84
N ILE A 70 -7.59 0.49 -6.69
CA ILE A 70 -6.96 -0.18 -5.56
C ILE A 70 -5.72 -0.98 -5.97
N ASP A 71 -4.85 -1.22 -5.01
CA ASP A 71 -3.68 -2.11 -5.10
C ASP A 71 -3.86 -3.23 -4.07
N CYS A 72 -4.64 -4.25 -4.43
CA CYS A 72 -5.04 -5.28 -3.47
C CYS A 72 -4.92 -6.69 -4.08
N GLY A 73 -3.84 -7.39 -3.77
CA GLY A 73 -3.55 -8.74 -4.28
C GLY A 73 -4.44 -9.86 -3.74
N GLY A 74 -5.76 -9.65 -3.65
CA GLY A 74 -6.71 -10.68 -3.20
C GLY A 74 -6.82 -10.80 -1.67
N THR A 75 -6.51 -9.75 -0.94
CA THR A 75 -6.68 -9.71 0.51
C THR A 75 -8.14 -9.41 0.89
N ALA A 76 -8.44 -9.47 2.18
CA ALA A 76 -9.77 -9.20 2.72
C ALA A 76 -10.35 -7.82 2.34
N ARG A 77 -9.53 -6.86 1.94
CA ARG A 77 -9.96 -5.49 1.58
C ARG A 77 -10.45 -5.34 0.14
N ILE A 78 -10.23 -6.32 -0.73
CA ILE A 78 -10.61 -6.25 -2.15
C ILE A 78 -12.12 -6.00 -2.37
N GLY A 79 -12.96 -6.45 -1.45
CA GLY A 79 -14.42 -6.30 -1.51
C GLY A 79 -15.00 -5.06 -0.82
N VAL A 80 -14.17 -4.17 -0.27
CA VAL A 80 -14.65 -3.01 0.51
C VAL A 80 -15.49 -2.04 -0.34
N TYR A 81 -14.95 -1.63 -1.49
CA TYR A 81 -15.65 -0.73 -2.41
C TYR A 81 -16.79 -1.43 -3.18
N PRO A 82 -16.61 -2.67 -3.69
CA PRO A 82 -17.71 -3.46 -4.23
C PRO A 82 -18.90 -3.63 -3.27
N MET A 83 -18.66 -3.84 -1.98
CA MET A 83 -19.74 -3.92 -0.97
C MET A 83 -20.55 -2.62 -0.88
N LYS A 84 -19.93 -1.47 -1.11
CA LYS A 84 -20.57 -0.15 -1.14
C LYS A 84 -21.13 0.22 -2.53
N ARG A 85 -21.13 -0.74 -3.46
CA ARG A 85 -21.55 -0.55 -4.86
C ARG A 85 -20.79 0.55 -5.58
N ILE A 86 -19.50 0.69 -5.27
CA ILE A 86 -18.56 1.59 -5.95
C ILE A 86 -17.77 0.76 -6.97
N PRO A 87 -17.80 1.13 -8.27
CA PRO A 87 -16.98 0.48 -9.29
C PRO A 87 -15.52 0.44 -8.87
N THR A 88 -14.91 -0.74 -8.95
CA THR A 88 -13.58 -0.96 -8.40
C THR A 88 -12.64 -1.51 -9.46
N VAL A 89 -11.51 -0.84 -9.62
CA VAL A 89 -10.43 -1.18 -10.55
C VAL A 89 -9.22 -1.60 -9.74
N ASP A 90 -8.86 -2.87 -9.77
CA ASP A 90 -7.66 -3.37 -9.11
C ASP A 90 -6.50 -3.42 -10.09
N ILE A 91 -5.37 -2.84 -9.72
CA ILE A 91 -4.16 -2.84 -10.57
C ILE A 91 -3.41 -4.17 -10.53
N LEU A 92 -3.64 -4.98 -9.49
CA LEU A 92 -3.08 -6.31 -9.39
C LEU A 92 -4.02 -7.37 -9.97
N PRO A 93 -3.47 -8.44 -10.56
CA PRO A 93 -4.28 -9.58 -11.00
C PRO A 93 -4.82 -10.33 -9.77
N SER A 94 -6.11 -10.17 -9.53
CA SER A 94 -6.81 -10.76 -8.39
C SER A 94 -8.17 -11.30 -8.84
N SER A 95 -8.67 -12.30 -8.15
CA SER A 95 -10.02 -12.86 -8.34
C SER A 95 -10.83 -12.67 -7.05
N PRO A 96 -12.17 -12.75 -7.12
CA PRO A 96 -13.03 -12.64 -5.93
C PRO A 96 -12.56 -13.59 -4.84
N SER A 97 -12.13 -13.03 -3.70
CA SER A 97 -11.58 -13.80 -2.60
C SER A 97 -11.82 -13.09 -1.26
N GLY A 98 -11.64 -13.84 -0.18
CA GLY A 98 -11.79 -13.31 1.17
C GLY A 98 -13.24 -13.17 1.64
N PRO A 99 -13.45 -12.58 2.82
CA PRO A 99 -14.75 -12.50 3.48
C PRO A 99 -15.83 -11.73 2.72
N LEU A 100 -15.41 -10.79 1.87
CA LEU A 100 -16.29 -9.92 1.10
C LEU A 100 -16.43 -10.36 -0.37
N ALA A 101 -15.96 -11.55 -0.74
CA ALA A 101 -16.01 -12.07 -2.13
C ALA A 101 -17.42 -12.03 -2.73
N LYS A 102 -18.47 -12.24 -1.92
CA LYS A 102 -19.87 -12.19 -2.35
C LYS A 102 -20.32 -10.85 -2.94
N HIS A 103 -19.61 -9.77 -2.63
CA HIS A 103 -19.90 -8.44 -3.14
C HIS A 103 -19.12 -8.09 -4.41
N ILE A 104 -18.16 -8.94 -4.80
CA ILE A 104 -17.32 -8.74 -5.99
C ILE A 104 -18.02 -9.44 -7.15
N THR A 105 -18.72 -8.66 -7.94
CA THR A 105 -19.47 -9.11 -9.12
C THR A 105 -18.90 -8.49 -10.39
N GLU A 106 -19.14 -9.10 -11.56
CA GLU A 106 -18.56 -8.69 -12.84
C GLU A 106 -18.99 -7.29 -13.28
N ASP A 107 -20.13 -6.81 -12.78
CA ASP A 107 -20.69 -5.48 -13.07
C ASP A 107 -20.01 -4.34 -12.29
N ILE A 108 -19.18 -4.68 -11.28
CA ILE A 108 -18.63 -3.66 -10.36
C ILE A 108 -17.12 -3.78 -10.13
N PHE A 109 -16.50 -4.84 -10.60
CA PHE A 109 -15.09 -5.11 -10.31
C PHE A 109 -14.32 -5.62 -11.53
N VAL A 110 -13.14 -5.07 -11.71
CA VAL A 110 -12.16 -5.50 -12.74
C VAL A 110 -10.76 -5.47 -12.17
N SER A 111 -9.91 -6.45 -12.52
CA SER A 111 -8.57 -6.54 -11.96
C SER A 111 -7.47 -6.76 -13.00
N GLY A 112 -6.20 -6.62 -12.55
CA GLY A 112 -5.02 -6.70 -13.39
C GLY A 112 -4.84 -5.51 -14.34
N VAL A 113 -5.51 -4.40 -14.06
CA VAL A 113 -5.61 -3.27 -14.97
C VAL A 113 -4.31 -2.49 -15.04
N LYS A 114 -3.88 -2.24 -16.26
CA LYS A 114 -2.74 -1.36 -16.62
C LYS A 114 -3.23 -0.19 -17.48
N PRO A 115 -2.44 0.88 -17.63
CA PRO A 115 -2.83 2.01 -18.47
C PRO A 115 -3.32 1.61 -19.89
N GLY A 116 -2.71 0.61 -20.52
CA GLY A 116 -3.12 0.11 -21.85
C GLY A 116 -4.49 -0.58 -21.92
N ASN A 117 -5.12 -0.88 -20.80
CA ASN A 117 -6.43 -1.54 -20.72
C ASN A 117 -7.61 -0.54 -20.66
N ILE A 118 -7.35 0.77 -20.76
CA ILE A 118 -8.37 1.82 -20.64
C ILE A 118 -8.60 2.42 -22.01
N LYS A 119 -9.84 2.35 -22.52
CA LYS A 119 -10.24 2.84 -23.85
C LYS A 119 -11.42 3.79 -23.73
N LEU A 120 -11.45 4.82 -24.59
CA LEU A 120 -12.64 5.64 -24.73
C LEU A 120 -13.78 4.80 -25.35
N THR A 121 -14.98 4.98 -24.86
CA THR A 121 -16.17 4.34 -25.41
C THR A 121 -17.31 5.35 -25.49
N ASP A 122 -18.15 5.19 -26.52
CA ASP A 122 -19.39 5.98 -26.67
C ASP A 122 -20.58 5.31 -25.97
N GLU A 123 -20.42 4.09 -25.46
CA GLU A 123 -21.43 3.38 -24.74
C GLU A 123 -21.65 4.00 -23.34
N LYS A 124 -22.78 4.63 -23.16
CA LYS A 124 -23.26 5.10 -21.86
C LYS A 124 -23.91 3.95 -21.10
N ASN A 125 -23.14 2.99 -20.63
CA ASN A 125 -23.63 2.09 -19.61
C ASN A 125 -23.62 2.83 -18.27
N ILE A 126 -24.75 3.38 -17.93
CA ILE A 126 -25.03 3.84 -16.57
C ILE A 126 -25.03 2.56 -15.74
N VAL A 127 -24.05 2.38 -14.87
CA VAL A 127 -24.11 1.36 -13.81
C VAL A 127 -25.42 1.62 -13.09
N PRO A 128 -26.38 0.69 -13.09
CA PRO A 128 -27.65 0.87 -12.40
C PRO A 128 -27.34 1.02 -10.91
N THR A 129 -27.36 2.23 -10.42
CA THR A 129 -27.37 2.51 -8.98
C THR A 129 -28.82 2.34 -8.52
N GLU A 130 -29.41 1.17 -8.76
CA GLU A 130 -30.54 0.75 -7.95
C GLU A 130 -29.97 0.40 -6.58
N LYS A 131 -30.12 1.33 -5.66
CA LYS A 131 -30.05 1.00 -4.26
C LYS A 131 -31.02 -0.16 -4.02
N PRO A 132 -30.58 -1.29 -3.49
CA PRO A 132 -31.49 -2.14 -2.77
C PRO A 132 -32.10 -1.26 -1.67
N GLN A 133 -33.39 -1.19 -1.61
CA GLN A 133 -34.12 -0.48 -0.58
C GLN A 133 -33.56 -0.80 0.79
N ALA A 134 -33.31 0.25 1.59
CA ALA A 134 -32.94 0.23 2.98
C ALA A 134 -31.63 -0.54 3.27
N THR A 135 -30.52 0.05 2.94
CA THR A 135 -29.27 -0.29 3.62
C THR A 135 -28.96 0.85 4.58
N GLU A 136 -29.13 0.54 5.87
CA GLU A 136 -28.64 1.35 6.97
C GLU A 136 -27.24 1.88 6.66
N GLU A 137 -26.98 3.14 7.02
CA GLU A 137 -25.65 3.75 6.95
C GLU A 137 -24.65 2.79 7.57
N VAL A 138 -23.72 2.31 6.76
CA VAL A 138 -22.63 1.45 7.24
C VAL A 138 -21.61 2.37 7.89
N THR A 139 -21.79 2.62 9.18
CA THR A 139 -20.78 3.27 10.01
C THR A 139 -19.54 2.37 10.10
N GLU A 140 -18.36 2.95 10.35
CA GLU A 140 -17.11 2.19 10.51
C GLU A 140 -17.26 1.04 11.52
N GLU A 141 -17.99 1.23 12.61
CA GLU A 141 -18.32 0.18 13.59
C GLU A 141 -19.10 -0.99 12.97
N LYS A 142 -20.05 -0.72 12.09
CA LYS A 142 -20.84 -1.75 11.41
C LYS A 142 -20.03 -2.47 10.33
N PHE A 143 -19.06 -1.78 9.73
CA PHE A 143 -18.08 -2.38 8.82
C PHE A 143 -17.17 -3.37 9.55
N GLU A 144 -16.59 -2.95 10.69
CA GLU A 144 -15.73 -3.80 11.52
C GLU A 144 -16.51 -5.04 12.02
N GLU A 145 -17.76 -4.87 12.44
CA GLU A 145 -18.62 -5.97 12.87
C GLU A 145 -18.97 -6.94 11.72
N THR A 146 -19.31 -6.41 10.55
CA THR A 146 -19.60 -7.23 9.36
C THR A 146 -18.36 -7.95 8.86
N TYR A 147 -17.21 -7.29 8.89
CA TYR A 147 -15.92 -7.84 8.56
C TYR A 147 -15.50 -8.95 9.55
N ALA A 148 -15.69 -8.71 10.85
CA ALA A 148 -15.41 -9.70 11.89
C ALA A 148 -16.31 -10.94 11.75
N LYS A 149 -17.63 -10.76 11.56
CA LYS A 149 -18.58 -11.85 11.34
C LYS A 149 -18.31 -12.65 10.06
N ALA A 150 -17.95 -11.96 8.97
CA ALA A 150 -17.59 -12.61 7.71
C ALA A 150 -16.27 -13.40 7.85
N LYS A 151 -15.30 -12.89 8.61
CA LYS A 151 -14.05 -13.56 8.92
C LYS A 151 -14.27 -14.82 9.78
N GLU A 152 -15.14 -14.73 10.77
CA GLU A 152 -15.52 -15.88 11.61
C GLU A 152 -16.29 -16.95 10.83
N ALA A 153 -17.23 -16.55 9.97
CA ALA A 153 -17.97 -17.47 9.11
C ALA A 153 -17.05 -18.22 8.14
N HIS A 154 -16.10 -17.51 7.52
CA HIS A 154 -15.07 -18.14 6.67
C HIS A 154 -14.13 -19.06 7.45
N ALA A 155 -13.80 -18.70 8.69
CA ALA A 155 -13.00 -19.56 9.57
C ALA A 155 -13.74 -20.86 9.91
N GLN A 156 -15.06 -20.79 10.15
CA GLN A 156 -15.90 -21.97 10.46
C GLN A 156 -16.16 -22.86 9.24
N GLU A 157 -16.39 -22.29 8.05
CA GLU A 157 -16.60 -23.05 6.82
C GLU A 157 -15.31 -23.79 6.38
N ASN A 158 -14.18 -23.16 6.59
CA ASN A 158 -12.87 -23.74 6.34
C ASN A 158 -12.43 -24.77 7.40
N ALA A 159 -12.94 -24.67 8.63
CA ALA A 159 -12.65 -25.65 9.69
C ALA A 159 -13.26 -27.03 9.40
N LYS A 160 -14.33 -27.11 8.58
CA LYS A 160 -14.95 -28.38 8.16
C LYS A 160 -14.24 -29.09 7.00
N LYS A 161 -13.28 -28.45 6.32
CA LYS A 161 -12.47 -29.01 5.23
C LYS A 161 -10.97 -29.12 5.56
N ASP A 162 -10.63 -29.25 6.84
CA ASP A 162 -9.22 -29.32 7.26
C ASP A 162 -8.55 -30.64 6.82
N SER A 163 -8.12 -30.66 5.58
CA SER A 163 -7.03 -31.54 5.17
C SER A 163 -5.70 -30.93 5.65
N PHE A 164 -4.77 -31.76 6.15
CA PHE A 164 -3.41 -31.34 6.57
C PHE A 164 -2.70 -30.44 5.54
N LEU A 165 -2.98 -30.63 4.24
CA LEU A 165 -2.45 -29.78 3.16
C LEU A 165 -2.91 -28.31 3.25
N VAL A 166 -4.14 -28.06 3.67
CA VAL A 166 -4.70 -26.70 3.78
C VAL A 166 -4.09 -25.94 4.96
N LYS A 167 -3.86 -26.63 6.09
CA LYS A 167 -3.14 -26.03 7.24
C LYS A 167 -1.69 -25.69 6.88
N PHE A 168 -1.03 -26.56 6.13
CA PHE A 168 0.35 -26.36 5.70
C PHE A 168 0.48 -25.19 4.70
N SER A 169 -0.41 -25.11 3.70
CA SER A 169 -0.37 -24.01 2.72
C SER A 169 -0.74 -22.65 3.32
N ARG A 170 -1.62 -22.60 4.34
CA ARG A 170 -1.88 -21.37 5.10
C ARG A 170 -0.68 -20.90 5.91
N GLY A 171 0.05 -21.84 6.53
CA GLY A 171 1.28 -21.53 7.26
C GLY A 171 2.33 -20.90 6.34
N ILE A 172 2.56 -21.50 5.18
CA ILE A 172 3.52 -20.97 4.18
C ILE A 172 3.08 -19.61 3.62
N GLY A 173 1.80 -19.44 3.29
CA GLY A 173 1.28 -18.16 2.78
C GLY A 173 1.44 -17.00 3.76
N GLY A 174 1.21 -17.24 5.06
CA GLY A 174 1.43 -16.25 6.10
C GLY A 174 2.90 -15.86 6.26
N VAL A 175 3.80 -16.84 6.26
CA VAL A 175 5.24 -16.64 6.35
C VAL A 175 5.75 -15.85 5.13
N MET A 176 5.32 -16.20 3.91
CA MET A 176 5.68 -15.48 2.69
C MET A 176 5.21 -14.03 2.71
N GLY A 177 4.01 -13.76 3.23
CA GLY A 177 3.49 -12.39 3.40
C GLY A 177 4.36 -11.55 4.31
N VAL A 178 4.78 -12.11 5.45
CA VAL A 178 5.69 -11.43 6.40
C VAL A 178 7.06 -11.18 5.77
N PHE A 179 7.64 -12.14 5.06
CA PHE A 179 8.92 -11.95 4.36
C PHE A 179 8.85 -10.85 3.30
N TYR A 180 7.78 -10.84 2.50
CA TYR A 180 7.60 -9.82 1.48
C TYR A 180 7.46 -8.42 2.09
N GLN A 181 6.66 -8.30 3.15
CA GLN A 181 6.48 -7.01 3.84
C GLN A 181 7.78 -6.56 4.51
N SER A 182 8.46 -7.44 5.23
CA SER A 182 9.76 -7.14 5.84
C SER A 182 10.81 -6.71 4.81
N GLY A 183 10.81 -7.31 3.62
CA GLY A 183 11.68 -6.91 2.53
C GLY A 183 11.40 -5.49 2.03
N ARG A 184 10.14 -5.12 1.87
CA ARG A 184 9.76 -3.75 1.50
C ARG A 184 10.13 -2.74 2.57
N ASP A 185 9.83 -3.04 3.83
CA ASP A 185 10.13 -2.17 4.96
C ASP A 185 11.66 -1.96 5.11
N ALA A 186 12.44 -3.00 4.89
CA ALA A 186 13.90 -2.92 4.90
C ALA A 186 14.44 -2.01 3.78
N VAL A 187 13.92 -2.13 2.56
CA VAL A 187 14.30 -1.27 1.42
C VAL A 187 13.90 0.18 1.69
N ASP A 188 12.69 0.42 2.19
CA ASP A 188 12.20 1.75 2.54
C ASP A 188 13.07 2.40 3.63
N MET A 189 13.45 1.65 4.66
CA MET A 189 14.34 2.11 5.72
C MET A 189 15.74 2.43 5.17
N LEU A 190 16.27 1.60 4.29
CA LEU A 190 17.56 1.80 3.66
C LEU A 190 17.58 3.09 2.82
N LEU A 191 16.58 3.30 1.99
CA LEU A 191 16.50 4.47 1.10
C LEU A 191 16.22 5.76 1.87
N LYS A 192 15.32 5.73 2.84
CA LYS A 192 14.85 6.93 3.54
C LYS A 192 15.76 7.35 4.69
N ASN A 193 16.38 6.38 5.39
CA ASN A 193 17.14 6.66 6.61
C ASN A 193 18.64 6.39 6.43
N ILE A 194 19.01 5.18 5.96
CA ILE A 194 20.42 4.76 5.95
C ILE A 194 21.23 5.53 4.92
N ILE A 195 20.75 5.64 3.68
CA ILE A 195 21.51 6.34 2.62
C ILE A 195 21.73 7.82 2.93
N PRO A 196 20.70 8.62 3.33
CA PRO A 196 20.92 10.02 3.71
C PRO A 196 21.85 10.17 4.90
N PHE A 197 21.71 9.28 5.90
CA PHE A 197 22.58 9.28 7.07
C PHE A 197 24.03 8.96 6.71
N MET A 198 24.30 7.95 5.89
CA MET A 198 25.64 7.60 5.42
C MET A 198 26.25 8.73 4.58
N ALA A 199 25.48 9.42 3.76
CA ALA A 199 25.94 10.58 3.01
C ALA A 199 26.36 11.72 3.95
N PHE A 200 25.59 12.00 4.99
CA PHE A 200 25.92 12.98 6.02
C PHE A 200 27.19 12.61 6.78
N ILE A 201 27.32 11.36 7.24
CA ILE A 201 28.53 10.88 7.94
C ILE A 201 29.77 10.95 7.03
N SER A 202 29.65 10.57 5.77
CA SER A 202 30.76 10.65 4.80
C SER A 202 31.24 12.10 4.60
N MET A 203 30.32 13.04 4.54
CA MET A 203 30.63 14.47 4.48
C MET A 203 31.36 14.93 5.76
N MET A 204 30.87 14.55 6.93
CA MET A 204 31.50 14.88 8.22
C MET A 204 32.94 14.33 8.32
N ILE A 205 33.13 13.05 7.95
CA ILE A 205 34.46 12.43 7.94
C ILE A 205 35.39 13.16 6.95
N GLY A 206 34.89 13.54 5.78
CA GLY A 206 35.66 14.33 4.82
C GLY A 206 36.12 15.68 5.38
N ILE A 207 35.26 16.40 6.09
CA ILE A 207 35.58 17.65 6.77
C ILE A 207 36.64 17.42 7.87
N ILE A 208 36.46 16.42 8.71
CA ILE A 208 37.36 16.09 9.81
C ILE A 208 38.78 15.75 9.28
N ASN A 209 38.86 14.98 8.22
CA ASN A 209 40.13 14.62 7.59
C ASN A 209 40.79 15.81 6.89
N TYR A 210 40.00 16.63 6.16
CA TYR A 210 40.54 17.79 5.45
C TYR A 210 41.04 18.90 6.41
N THR A 211 40.38 19.10 7.54
CA THR A 211 40.74 20.11 8.54
C THR A 211 41.89 19.67 9.46
N GLY A 212 42.27 18.38 9.44
CA GLY A 212 43.28 17.81 10.34
C GLY A 212 42.79 17.63 11.79
N ILE A 213 41.52 17.86 12.07
CA ILE A 213 40.91 17.63 13.40
C ILE A 213 41.03 16.15 13.78
N GLY A 214 40.90 15.24 12.80
CA GLY A 214 41.07 13.82 13.01
C GLY A 214 42.45 13.44 13.59
N ASP A 215 43.52 14.04 13.06
CA ASP A 215 44.89 13.83 13.54
C ASP A 215 45.07 14.40 14.96
N LEU A 216 44.48 15.54 15.25
CA LEU A 216 44.50 16.13 16.61
C LEU A 216 43.83 15.21 17.62
N ILE A 217 42.63 14.70 17.31
CA ILE A 217 41.89 13.75 18.13
C ILE A 217 42.67 12.46 18.33
N ALA A 218 43.26 11.92 17.26
CA ALA A 218 44.04 10.71 17.31
C ALA A 218 45.29 10.87 18.21
N LYS A 219 45.99 12.02 18.14
CA LYS A 219 47.16 12.32 19.01
C LYS A 219 46.81 12.41 20.48
N VAL A 220 45.62 12.97 20.80
CA VAL A 220 45.13 13.10 22.18
C VAL A 220 44.69 11.75 22.75
N LEU A 221 44.05 10.91 21.91
CA LEU A 221 43.52 9.60 22.32
C LEU A 221 44.55 8.47 22.25
N SER A 222 45.63 8.59 21.44
CA SER A 222 46.66 7.57 21.27
C SER A 222 47.32 7.11 22.57
N PRO A 223 47.69 8.00 23.53
CA PRO A 223 48.28 7.57 24.79
C PRO A 223 47.29 6.81 25.69
N LEU A 224 45.98 7.06 25.55
CA LEU A 224 44.97 6.31 26.30
C LEU A 224 44.83 4.87 25.76
N ALA A 225 44.96 4.68 24.47
CA ALA A 225 44.81 3.36 23.83
C ALA A 225 45.95 2.37 24.20
N GLY A 226 47.07 2.87 24.70
CA GLY A 226 48.24 2.06 25.09
C GLY A 226 48.21 1.50 26.52
N SER A 227 47.17 1.80 27.31
CA SER A 227 47.07 1.36 28.71
C SER A 227 45.71 0.74 29.02
N LEU A 228 45.66 -0.30 29.89
CA LEU A 228 44.41 -0.95 30.33
C LEU A 228 43.39 0.04 30.91
N PRO A 229 43.76 0.94 31.86
CA PRO A 229 42.82 1.92 32.36
C PRO A 229 42.40 2.94 31.30
N GLY A 230 43.25 3.29 30.34
CA GLY A 230 42.94 4.18 29.26
C GLY A 230 41.91 3.58 28.27
N MET A 231 41.97 2.28 28.00
CA MET A 231 40.98 1.58 27.20
C MET A 231 39.59 1.57 27.86
N ILE A 232 39.51 1.47 29.18
CA ILE A 232 38.25 1.55 29.92
C ILE A 232 37.64 2.95 29.78
N VAL A 233 38.44 3.99 29.94
CA VAL A 233 38.03 5.38 29.74
C VAL A 233 37.58 5.64 28.33
N LEU A 234 38.30 5.14 27.33
CA LEU A 234 37.93 5.26 25.92
C LEU A 234 36.62 4.56 25.60
N SER A 235 36.41 3.36 26.13
CA SER A 235 35.15 2.61 26.01
C SER A 235 33.97 3.38 26.63
N LEU A 236 34.19 4.01 27.80
CA LEU A 236 33.18 4.82 28.47
C LEU A 236 32.80 6.06 27.63
N ILE A 237 33.77 6.74 27.04
CA ILE A 237 33.54 7.89 26.15
C ILE A 237 32.78 7.46 24.90
N CYS A 238 33.13 6.33 24.29
CA CYS A 238 32.44 5.79 23.11
C CYS A 238 31.01 5.29 23.41
N SER A 239 30.73 4.94 24.68
CA SER A 239 29.39 4.53 25.12
C SER A 239 28.39 5.68 25.26
N ILE A 240 28.84 6.94 25.14
CA ILE A 240 27.91 8.09 25.21
C ILE A 240 27.02 8.09 23.95
N PRO A 241 25.67 8.09 24.10
CA PRO A 241 24.74 7.97 22.97
C PRO A 241 24.86 9.05 21.88
N ILE A 242 25.50 10.18 22.20
CA ILE A 242 25.74 11.28 21.26
C ILE A 242 26.90 10.96 20.30
N LEU A 243 27.86 10.17 20.72
CA LEU A 243 29.03 9.78 19.92
C LEU A 243 28.80 8.49 19.12
N SER A 244 27.88 7.65 19.54
CA SER A 244 27.54 6.39 18.88
C SER A 244 27.15 6.54 17.41
N PRO A 245 26.30 7.52 17.00
CA PRO A 245 25.99 7.73 15.58
C PRO A 245 27.19 8.18 14.73
N ILE A 246 28.22 8.77 15.34
CA ILE A 246 29.41 9.29 14.65
C ILE A 246 30.44 8.18 14.47
N LEU A 247 30.45 7.16 15.32
CA LEU A 247 31.46 6.11 15.38
C LEU A 247 31.08 4.83 14.61
N GLY A 248 29.86 4.69 14.16
CA GLY A 248 29.48 3.61 13.24
C GLY A 248 28.02 3.16 13.35
N PRO A 249 27.42 2.71 12.25
CA PRO A 249 26.07 2.13 12.21
C PRO A 249 26.18 0.65 12.63
N GLY A 250 26.38 0.38 13.89
CA GLY A 250 26.64 -0.99 14.30
C GLY A 250 26.47 -1.26 15.79
N ALA A 251 25.55 -0.53 16.42
CA ALA A 251 25.12 -0.86 17.77
C ALA A 251 23.63 -1.17 17.79
#